data_1c39eb5375a8ba0713facb7f25bf4800
#
_entry.id   1c39eb5375a8ba0713facb7f25bf4800
#
_cell.length_a   1.000
_cell.length_b   1.000
_cell.length_c   1.000
_cell.angle_alpha   90.00
_cell.angle_beta   90.00
_cell.angle_gamma   90.00
#
_symmetry.space_group_name_H-M   'P 1'
#
loop_
_entity.id
_entity.type
_entity.pdbx_description
1 polymer ?
#
loop_
_entity_poly.entity_id
_entity_poly.type
_entity_poly.pdbx_seq_one_letter_code
_entity_poly.pdbx_strand_id
1 'polypeptide(L)'
;MNRLNMNDADCSFDDLLCQSLSLFHQFRLYDDRMEEDNAFKFLREAEKVVADNKDGVCVAKLGCVIECLAHRFYINDNTDGILEEVDTFLIKFWKGIKQPFSEAFIASLWVGEYFLLRLKNPESRFRSRSKKMAVSYTHLTLPTI
;
A
#
# COMPACT_ATOMS: atom_id res chain seq x y z
N MET A 1 -2.48 -28.44 -18.43
CA MET A 1 -2.47 -27.47 -17.31
C MET A 1 -1.17 -27.66 -16.53
N ASN A 2 -0.19 -26.84 -16.79
CA ASN A 2 1.06 -26.88 -16.04
C ASN A 2 0.80 -26.27 -14.67
N ARG A 3 0.77 -27.12 -13.64
CA ARG A 3 1.01 -26.70 -12.27
C ARG A 3 2.43 -26.14 -12.23
N LEU A 4 2.54 -24.82 -12.18
CA LEU A 4 3.79 -24.18 -11.81
C LEU A 4 4.13 -24.69 -10.40
N ASN A 5 5.09 -25.60 -10.34
CA ASN A 5 5.82 -25.88 -9.10
C ASN A 5 6.44 -24.55 -8.69
N MET A 6 5.82 -23.87 -7.74
CA MET A 6 6.46 -22.79 -7.02
C MET A 6 7.56 -23.43 -6.17
N ASN A 7 8.72 -23.66 -6.81
CA ASN A 7 9.96 -23.74 -6.06
C ASN A 7 10.14 -22.40 -5.35
N ASP A 8 10.58 -22.47 -4.10
CA ASP A 8 10.94 -21.40 -3.19
C ASP A 8 11.98 -20.42 -3.80
N ALA A 9 11.62 -19.81 -4.93
CA ALA A 9 12.33 -18.64 -5.44
C ALA A 9 11.84 -17.46 -4.61
N ASP A 10 12.74 -16.76 -3.96
CA ASP A 10 12.51 -15.53 -3.22
C ASP A 10 11.60 -14.60 -4.00
N CYS A 11 10.28 -14.69 -3.72
CA CYS A 11 9.27 -13.82 -4.32
C CYS A 11 9.51 -12.44 -3.71
N SER A 12 9.84 -11.46 -4.55
CA SER A 12 10.07 -10.11 -4.06
C SER A 12 8.78 -9.53 -3.46
N PHE A 13 8.90 -8.54 -2.60
CA PHE A 13 7.75 -7.86 -2.02
C PHE A 13 6.80 -7.31 -3.10
N ASP A 14 7.36 -6.71 -4.15
CA ASP A 14 6.57 -6.19 -5.28
C ASP A 14 5.84 -7.31 -6.03
N ASP A 15 6.47 -8.48 -6.17
CA ASP A 15 5.83 -9.65 -6.79
C ASP A 15 4.64 -10.14 -5.95
N LEU A 16 4.75 -10.16 -4.62
CA LEU A 16 3.65 -10.53 -3.72
C LEU A 16 2.45 -9.59 -3.89
N LEU A 17 2.69 -8.29 -3.96
CA LEU A 17 1.62 -7.30 -4.18
C LEU A 17 1.00 -7.44 -5.57
N CYS A 18 1.82 -7.61 -6.61
CA CYS A 18 1.33 -7.79 -7.99
C CYS A 18 0.50 -9.07 -8.14
N GLN A 19 0.94 -10.17 -7.54
CA GLN A 19 0.21 -11.43 -7.56
C GLN A 19 -1.12 -11.31 -6.83
N SER A 20 -1.14 -10.70 -5.65
CA SER A 20 -2.37 -10.45 -4.91
C SER A 20 -3.38 -9.64 -5.74
N LEU A 21 -2.96 -8.52 -6.32
CA LEU A 21 -3.81 -7.68 -7.15
C LEU A 21 -4.35 -8.41 -8.39
N SER A 22 -3.50 -9.19 -9.06
CA SER A 22 -3.88 -9.98 -10.22
C SER A 22 -4.95 -11.01 -9.88
N LEU A 23 -4.79 -11.73 -8.76
CA LEU A 23 -5.75 -12.74 -8.31
C LEU A 23 -7.08 -12.12 -7.87
N PHE A 24 -7.09 -10.98 -7.20
CA PHE A 24 -8.33 -10.23 -6.90
C PHE A 24 -9.06 -9.83 -8.19
N HIS A 25 -8.31 -9.41 -9.20
CA HIS A 25 -8.90 -9.07 -10.49
C HIS A 25 -9.50 -10.29 -11.19
N GLN A 26 -8.80 -11.42 -11.18
CA GLN A 26 -9.30 -12.69 -11.73
C GLN A 26 -10.53 -13.18 -10.97
N PHE A 27 -10.53 -13.13 -9.65
CA PHE A 27 -11.70 -13.44 -8.84
C PHE A 27 -12.92 -12.63 -9.28
N ARG A 28 -12.76 -11.34 -9.48
CA ARG A 28 -13.86 -10.47 -9.93
C ARG A 28 -14.40 -10.83 -11.32
N LEU A 29 -13.52 -11.29 -12.23
CA LEU A 29 -13.92 -11.65 -13.59
C LEU A 29 -14.62 -13.01 -13.65
N TYR A 30 -14.20 -13.96 -12.83
CA TYR A 30 -14.60 -15.37 -12.95
C TYR A 30 -15.34 -15.91 -11.73
N ASP A 31 -15.52 -15.12 -10.69
CA ASP A 31 -16.18 -15.49 -9.42
C ASP A 31 -15.58 -16.77 -8.77
N ASP A 32 -14.26 -16.92 -8.89
CA ASP A 32 -13.53 -18.06 -8.35
C ASP A 32 -13.00 -17.76 -6.93
N ARG A 33 -13.68 -18.31 -5.91
CA ARG A 33 -13.33 -18.13 -4.51
C ARG A 33 -11.93 -18.65 -4.15
N MET A 34 -11.42 -19.63 -4.89
CA MET A 34 -10.06 -20.13 -4.66
C MET A 34 -9.03 -19.05 -5.00
N GLU A 35 -9.28 -18.26 -6.03
CA GLU A 35 -8.44 -17.12 -6.40
C GLU A 35 -8.49 -16.00 -5.35
N GLU A 36 -9.65 -15.77 -4.75
CA GLU A 36 -9.79 -14.82 -3.63
C GLU A 36 -8.94 -15.25 -2.42
N ASP A 37 -9.02 -16.52 -2.01
CA ASP A 37 -8.23 -17.05 -0.90
C ASP A 37 -6.73 -16.95 -1.17
N ASN A 38 -6.30 -17.23 -2.38
CA ASN A 38 -4.92 -17.09 -2.82
C ASN A 38 -4.47 -15.62 -2.83
N ALA A 39 -5.32 -14.72 -3.28
CA ALA A 39 -5.05 -13.28 -3.26
C ALA A 39 -4.80 -12.78 -1.84
N PHE A 40 -5.63 -13.15 -0.89
CA PHE A 40 -5.42 -12.82 0.54
C PHE A 40 -4.17 -13.48 1.11
N LYS A 41 -3.82 -14.68 0.68
CA LYS A 41 -2.59 -15.34 1.11
C LYS A 41 -1.35 -14.52 0.72
N PHE A 42 -1.26 -14.07 -0.53
CA PHE A 42 -0.14 -13.22 -0.98
C PHE A 42 -0.11 -11.87 -0.23
N LEU A 43 -1.26 -11.28 0.03
CA LEU A 43 -1.35 -10.04 0.80
C LEU A 43 -0.82 -10.23 2.22
N ARG A 44 -1.19 -11.33 2.90
CA ARG A 44 -0.67 -11.67 4.23
C ARG A 44 0.84 -11.92 4.24
N GLU A 45 1.39 -12.54 3.19
CA GLU A 45 2.84 -12.69 3.08
C GLU A 45 3.54 -11.33 2.90
N ALA A 46 2.96 -10.42 2.12
CA ALA A 46 3.48 -9.05 2.02
C ALA A 46 3.41 -8.30 3.37
N GLU A 47 2.34 -8.47 4.14
CA GLU A 47 2.22 -7.91 5.50
C GLU A 47 3.33 -8.41 6.44
N LYS A 48 3.68 -9.69 6.37
CA LYS A 48 4.79 -10.25 7.15
C LYS A 48 6.13 -9.62 6.78
N VAL A 49 6.41 -9.45 5.48
CA VAL A 49 7.64 -8.79 5.02
C VAL A 49 7.74 -7.37 5.58
N VAL A 50 6.64 -6.63 5.57
CA VAL A 50 6.59 -5.26 6.13
C VAL A 50 6.79 -5.26 7.65
N ALA A 51 6.17 -6.21 8.35
CA ALA A 51 6.32 -6.35 9.80
C ALA A 51 7.78 -6.61 10.21
N ASP A 52 8.51 -7.39 9.41
CA ASP A 52 9.91 -7.75 9.68
C ASP A 52 10.88 -6.61 9.33
N ASN A 53 10.69 -5.95 8.20
CA ASN A 53 11.67 -4.98 7.66
C ASN A 53 11.35 -3.51 7.97
N LYS A 54 10.08 -3.16 8.22
CA LYS A 54 9.61 -1.79 8.51
C LYS A 54 10.18 -0.71 7.58
N ASP A 55 10.34 -1.04 6.30
CA ASP A 55 10.77 -0.10 5.28
C ASP A 55 9.59 0.81 4.89
N GLY A 56 9.80 2.13 4.93
CA GLY A 56 8.77 3.13 4.64
C GLY A 56 8.19 3.01 3.23
N VAL A 57 8.98 2.65 2.23
CA VAL A 57 8.51 2.41 0.85
C VAL A 57 7.58 1.20 0.80
N CYS A 58 7.99 0.08 1.40
CA CYS A 58 7.18 -1.14 1.43
C CYS A 58 5.88 -0.93 2.22
N VAL A 59 5.94 -0.25 3.36
CA VAL A 59 4.75 0.10 4.16
C VAL A 59 3.78 0.95 3.34
N ALA A 60 4.29 1.97 2.64
CA ALA A 60 3.45 2.84 1.80
C ALA A 60 2.83 2.09 0.62
N LYS A 61 3.59 1.24 -0.06
CA LYS A 61 3.07 0.39 -1.16
C LYS A 61 1.96 -0.54 -0.68
N LEU A 62 2.16 -1.21 0.45
CA LEU A 62 1.14 -2.08 1.05
C LEU A 62 -0.13 -1.29 1.39
N GLY A 63 0.02 -0.14 2.02
CA GLY A 63 -1.10 0.74 2.35
C GLY A 63 -1.87 1.20 1.10
N CYS A 64 -1.16 1.56 0.02
CA CYS A 64 -1.77 1.91 -1.27
C CYS A 64 -2.58 0.74 -1.85
N VAL A 65 -2.05 -0.48 -1.80
CA VAL A 65 -2.76 -1.67 -2.28
C VAL A 65 -4.03 -1.92 -1.48
N ILE A 66 -3.98 -1.85 -0.15
CA ILE A 66 -5.14 -2.04 0.72
C ILE A 66 -6.22 -0.99 0.44
N GLU A 67 -5.87 0.29 0.32
CA GLU A 67 -6.84 1.34 -0.05
C GLU A 67 -7.44 1.12 -1.44
N CYS A 68 -6.64 0.71 -2.42
CA CYS A 68 -7.14 0.39 -3.76
C CYS A 68 -8.12 -0.79 -3.74
N LEU A 69 -7.83 -1.84 -2.98
CA LEU A 69 -8.70 -2.99 -2.84
C LEU A 69 -10.02 -2.62 -2.15
N ALA A 70 -9.98 -1.80 -1.12
CA ALA A 70 -11.16 -1.31 -0.43
C ALA A 70 -12.01 -0.41 -1.35
N HIS A 71 -11.39 0.49 -2.10
CA HIS A 71 -12.09 1.37 -3.04
C HIS A 71 -12.80 0.59 -4.15
N ARG A 72 -12.26 -0.56 -4.54
CA ARG A 72 -12.85 -1.45 -5.55
C ARG A 72 -13.79 -2.52 -4.97
N PHE A 73 -14.13 -2.44 -3.69
CA PHE A 73 -15.02 -3.35 -2.99
C PHE A 73 -14.51 -4.80 -2.85
N TYR A 74 -13.21 -5.02 -2.96
CA TYR A 74 -12.61 -6.32 -2.63
C TYR A 74 -12.47 -6.53 -1.13
N ILE A 75 -12.34 -5.44 -0.38
CA ILE A 75 -12.33 -5.41 1.08
C ILE A 75 -13.50 -4.54 1.52
N ASN A 76 -14.43 -5.13 2.28
CA ASN A 76 -15.64 -4.43 2.75
C ASN A 76 -15.47 -3.80 4.13
N ASP A 77 -14.31 -3.96 4.75
CA ASP A 77 -14.04 -3.44 6.07
C ASP A 77 -13.60 -1.96 6.03
N ASN A 78 -13.79 -1.30 7.15
CA ASN A 78 -13.30 0.06 7.33
C ASN A 78 -11.76 0.07 7.34
N THR A 79 -11.18 0.72 6.35
CA THR A 79 -9.72 0.80 6.21
C THR A 79 -9.02 1.57 7.34
N ASP A 80 -9.72 2.42 8.07
CA ASP A 80 -9.16 3.12 9.22
C ASP A 80 -8.64 2.16 10.29
N GLY A 81 -9.39 1.10 10.59
CA GLY A 81 -8.95 0.07 11.54
C GLY A 81 -7.75 -0.72 11.04
N ILE A 82 -7.75 -1.07 9.77
CA ILE A 82 -6.68 -1.87 9.15
C ILE A 82 -5.39 -1.04 9.01
N LEU A 83 -5.52 0.24 8.66
CA LEU A 83 -4.39 1.11 8.31
C LEU A 83 -3.94 2.03 9.44
N GLU A 84 -4.46 1.91 10.66
CA GLU A 84 -4.11 2.78 11.78
C GLU A 84 -2.61 2.75 12.10
N GLU A 85 -2.02 1.57 12.13
CA GLU A 85 -0.58 1.40 12.36
C GLU A 85 0.24 1.94 11.19
N VAL A 86 -0.22 1.71 9.95
CA VAL A 86 0.41 2.24 8.73
C VAL A 86 0.37 3.76 8.73
N ASP A 87 -0.77 4.37 9.02
CA ASP A 87 -0.92 5.82 9.11
C ASP A 87 0.05 6.42 10.14
N THR A 88 0.10 5.82 11.32
CA THR A 88 0.97 6.29 12.41
C THR A 88 2.45 6.16 12.04
N PHE A 89 2.85 5.03 11.48
CA PHE A 89 4.21 4.79 11.03
C PHE A 89 4.63 5.76 9.91
N LEU A 90 3.80 5.94 8.88
CA LEU A 90 4.14 6.79 7.75
C LEU A 90 4.13 8.27 8.07
N ILE A 91 3.30 8.73 8.99
CA ILE A 91 3.36 10.11 9.49
C ILE A 91 4.68 10.37 10.21
N LYS A 92 5.12 9.43 11.05
CA LYS A 92 6.40 9.52 11.74
C LYS A 92 7.58 9.46 10.76
N PHE A 93 7.52 8.53 9.80
CA PHE A 93 8.51 8.38 8.75
C PHE A 93 8.64 9.66 7.91
N TRP A 94 7.51 10.23 7.48
CA TRP A 94 7.47 11.48 6.71
C TRP A 94 8.12 12.64 7.43
N LYS A 95 7.82 12.81 8.71
CA LYS A 95 8.43 13.85 9.54
C LYS A 95 9.93 13.69 9.74
N GLY A 96 10.45 12.49 9.59
CA GLY A 96 11.88 12.16 9.68
C GLY A 96 12.66 12.40 8.38
N ILE A 97 11.99 12.60 7.25
CA ILE A 97 12.63 12.86 5.96
C ILE A 97 13.19 14.29 5.96
N LYS A 98 14.50 14.42 6.03
CA LYS A 98 15.19 15.73 6.09
C LYS A 98 15.64 16.27 4.74
N GLN A 99 15.76 15.40 3.73
CA GLN A 99 16.22 15.79 2.38
C GLN A 99 15.45 15.01 1.31
N PRO A 100 14.90 15.69 0.29
CA PRO A 100 14.05 15.06 -0.73
C PRO A 100 14.87 14.45 -1.90
N PHE A 101 16.19 14.29 -1.79
CA PHE A 101 17.02 13.85 -2.91
C PHE A 101 17.53 12.42 -2.72
N SER A 102 17.60 11.65 -3.81
CA SER A 102 18.00 10.25 -3.94
C SER A 102 16.95 9.23 -3.47
N GLU A 103 17.31 8.26 -2.63
CA GLU A 103 16.37 7.22 -2.12
C GLU A 103 15.20 7.82 -1.33
N ALA A 104 15.41 8.91 -0.61
CA ALA A 104 14.38 9.65 0.09
C ALA A 104 13.32 10.23 -0.86
N PHE A 105 13.66 10.55 -2.11
CA PHE A 105 12.71 11.03 -3.10
C PHE A 105 11.71 9.96 -3.51
N ILE A 106 12.16 8.73 -3.78
CA ILE A 106 11.28 7.60 -4.11
C ILE A 106 10.37 7.27 -2.93
N ALA A 107 10.92 7.26 -1.71
CA ALA A 107 10.13 7.07 -0.50
C ALA A 107 9.06 8.16 -0.35
N SER A 108 9.39 9.41 -0.63
CA SER A 108 8.45 10.53 -0.58
C SER A 108 7.33 10.40 -1.60
N LEU A 109 7.61 9.89 -2.81
CA LEU A 109 6.58 9.64 -3.82
C LEU A 109 5.56 8.61 -3.34
N TRP A 110 6.01 7.49 -2.81
CA TRP A 110 5.12 6.42 -2.34
C TRP A 110 4.32 6.84 -1.11
N VAL A 111 4.96 7.49 -0.15
CA VAL A 111 4.28 8.02 1.04
C VAL A 111 3.25 9.10 0.66
N GLY A 112 3.61 9.99 -0.26
CA GLY A 112 2.70 11.00 -0.79
C GLY A 112 1.48 10.39 -1.50
N GLU A 113 1.69 9.38 -2.33
CA GLU A 113 0.61 8.65 -3.01
C GLU A 113 -0.33 7.97 -1.99
N TYR A 114 0.22 7.36 -0.96
CA TYR A 114 -0.56 6.78 0.12
C TYR A 114 -1.47 7.82 0.80
N PHE A 115 -0.93 8.98 1.19
CA PHE A 115 -1.74 10.02 1.82
C PHE A 115 -2.81 10.58 0.87
N LEU A 116 -2.53 10.69 -0.42
CA LEU A 116 -3.52 11.10 -1.41
C LEU A 116 -4.67 10.08 -1.53
N LEU A 117 -4.37 8.78 -1.50
CA LEU A 117 -5.38 7.73 -1.50
C LEU A 117 -6.24 7.77 -0.24
N ARG A 118 -5.61 7.95 0.94
CA ARG A 118 -6.34 8.13 2.21
C ARG A 118 -7.24 9.35 2.18
N LEU A 119 -6.79 10.43 1.54
CA LEU A 119 -7.57 11.66 1.39
C LEU A 119 -8.79 11.47 0.47
N LYS A 120 -8.68 10.63 -0.55
CA LYS A 120 -9.79 10.32 -1.47
C LYS A 120 -10.84 9.43 -0.83
N ASN A 121 -10.53 8.72 0.25
CA ASN A 121 -11.50 7.90 0.97
C ASN A 121 -12.40 8.82 1.82
N PRO A 122 -13.72 8.96 1.48
CA PRO A 122 -14.61 9.90 2.17
C PRO A 122 -14.91 9.47 3.62
N GLU A 123 -14.75 8.19 3.94
CA GLU A 123 -15.05 7.63 5.27
C GLU A 123 -13.82 7.63 6.19
N SER A 124 -12.64 8.01 5.69
CA SER A 124 -11.42 8.00 6.48
C SER A 124 -11.42 9.05 7.58
N ARG A 125 -11.26 8.60 8.82
CA ARG A 125 -11.06 9.47 9.98
C ARG A 125 -9.71 10.22 9.92
N PHE A 126 -8.77 9.70 9.18
CA PHE A 126 -7.46 10.31 8.96
C PHE A 126 -7.44 11.36 7.84
N ARG A 127 -8.59 11.67 7.26
CA ARG A 127 -8.70 12.61 6.13
C ARG A 127 -8.05 13.97 6.43
N SER A 128 -8.27 14.53 7.61
CA SER A 128 -7.67 15.82 7.99
C SER A 128 -6.15 15.74 8.18
N ARG A 129 -5.64 14.65 8.74
CA ARG A 129 -4.20 14.39 8.88
C ARG A 129 -3.55 14.15 7.52
N SER A 130 -4.16 13.31 6.70
CA SER A 130 -3.72 13.02 5.33
C SER A 130 -3.70 14.26 4.44
N LYS A 131 -4.68 15.17 4.60
CA LYS A 131 -4.70 16.45 3.89
C LYS A 131 -3.49 17.31 4.22
N LYS A 132 -3.10 17.42 5.49
CA LYS A 132 -1.90 18.15 5.90
C LYS A 132 -0.63 17.53 5.31
N MET A 133 -0.52 16.20 5.30
CA MET A 133 0.63 15.50 4.72
C MET A 133 0.66 15.64 3.20
N ALA A 134 -0.46 15.56 2.51
CA ALA A 134 -0.56 15.75 1.07
C ALA A 134 -0.15 17.18 0.64
N VAL A 135 -0.52 18.21 1.39
CA VAL A 135 -0.08 19.59 1.15
C VAL A 135 1.44 19.71 1.32
N SER A 136 1.99 19.12 2.39
CA SER A 136 3.43 19.09 2.64
C SER A 136 4.19 18.37 1.51
N TYR A 137 3.66 17.22 1.04
CA TYR A 137 4.20 16.49 -0.12
C TYR A 137 4.23 17.34 -1.39
N THR A 138 3.17 18.08 -1.69
CA THR A 138 3.08 18.94 -2.87
C THR A 138 4.14 20.04 -2.83
N HIS A 139 4.39 20.63 -1.67
CA HIS A 139 5.43 21.63 -1.49
C HIS A 139 6.85 21.08 -1.68
N LEU A 140 7.08 19.80 -1.35
CA LEU A 140 8.39 19.16 -1.51
C LEU A 140 8.66 18.73 -2.96
N THR A 141 7.62 18.36 -3.72
CA THR A 141 7.77 17.78 -5.06
C THR A 141 7.59 18.79 -6.19
N LEU A 142 6.90 19.91 -5.96
CA LEU A 142 6.79 20.96 -6.93
C LEU A 142 8.04 21.86 -6.87
N PRO A 143 8.68 22.14 -8.04
CA PRO A 143 9.75 23.10 -8.06
C PRO A 143 9.24 24.45 -7.56
N THR A 144 9.88 25.00 -6.57
CA THR A 144 9.71 26.39 -6.16
C THR A 144 10.21 27.27 -7.30
N ILE A 145 9.28 27.78 -8.06
CA ILE A 145 9.56 28.84 -9.02
C ILE A 145 9.64 30.16 -8.24
#